data_4359a6fd442bcbf1bf90f0f9fd5d6224
#
_entry.id   4359a6fd442bcbf1bf90f0f9fd5d6224
#
_cell.length_a   1.000
_cell.length_b   1.000
_cell.length_c   1.000
_cell.angle_alpha   90.00
_cell.angle_beta   90.00
_cell.angle_gamma   90.00
#
_symmetry.space_group_name_H-M   'P 1'
#
loop_
_entity.id
_entity.type
_entity.pdbx_description
1 polymer ?
#
loop_
_entity_poly.entity_id
_entity_poly.type
_entity_poly.pdbx_seq_one_letter_code
_entity_poly.pdbx_strand_id
1 'polypeptide(L)'
;MRAATFDTALPSLREQARTLRDEVFGRRVFVRGVVEVSNHCRQNCRYCAMRRDNRALRRYRLAAEELAELLIHRRPAAITDIDIQAGEDPVAVREVVLPLVRELRRRTPQLGITLCLGTLSLREYDQLRDAGGDYYVLKIETGEREHYHSIGAPGTLAERVAAICYLAGNGWKVSSGLIVGLPGQTRAQVEQTLNLLTLLPLAGCSVSPFVAGGQTPFGAAPNGNIEQALNCVAWLRLRGPRWLIPAVSAMRLVSEDGYVRAFNAGANLATINLTPRAVRADYPIYKRDRVIMDEERVLSAIQEAGCALSRVGIAAHLRNTPERVPLK
;
A
#
# COMPACT_ATOMS: atom_id res chain seq x y z
N MET A 1 30.31 -2.30 2.63
CA MET A 1 29.22 -2.84 3.43
C MET A 1 28.95 -4.28 3.00
N ARG A 2 29.16 -5.25 3.90
CA ARG A 2 28.86 -6.67 3.59
C ARG A 2 27.39 -6.81 3.26
N ALA A 3 27.06 -7.54 2.20
CA ALA A 3 25.68 -7.92 1.88
C ALA A 3 25.09 -8.63 3.09
N ALA A 4 24.12 -8.02 3.74
CA ALA A 4 23.37 -8.68 4.78
C ALA A 4 22.63 -9.85 4.13
N THR A 5 23.08 -11.05 4.41
CA THR A 5 22.41 -12.25 3.95
C THR A 5 21.06 -12.33 4.64
N PHE A 6 20.03 -12.63 3.88
CA PHE A 6 18.62 -12.68 4.30
C PHE A 6 18.34 -13.66 5.48
N ASP A 7 19.34 -14.41 5.92
CA ASP A 7 19.19 -15.59 6.77
C ASP A 7 19.89 -15.54 8.14
N THR A 8 20.64 -14.50 8.44
CA THR A 8 21.42 -14.51 9.68
C THR A 8 20.82 -13.60 10.73
N ALA A 9 20.48 -14.17 11.86
CA ALA A 9 20.04 -13.50 13.09
C ALA A 9 18.82 -12.59 12.87
N LEU A 10 17.68 -13.19 12.56
CA LEU A 10 16.41 -12.50 12.33
C LEU A 10 16.04 -11.42 13.38
N PRO A 11 16.25 -11.61 14.69
CA PRO A 11 16.05 -10.57 15.69
C PRO A 11 16.96 -9.36 15.46
N SER A 12 18.21 -9.59 15.12
CA SER A 12 19.20 -8.52 14.84
C SER A 12 18.82 -7.68 13.63
N LEU A 13 18.29 -8.28 12.54
CA LEU A 13 17.83 -7.54 11.35
C LEU A 13 16.68 -6.59 11.69
N ARG A 14 15.68 -7.08 12.41
CA ARG A 14 14.51 -6.27 12.79
C ARG A 14 14.85 -5.20 13.82
N GLU A 15 15.75 -5.51 14.73
CA GLU A 15 16.24 -4.55 15.71
C GLU A 15 16.99 -3.39 15.03
N GLN A 16 17.89 -3.68 14.11
CA GLN A 16 18.58 -2.67 13.31
C GLN A 16 17.58 -1.79 12.53
N ALA A 17 16.58 -2.42 11.90
CA ALA A 17 15.55 -1.71 11.16
C ALA A 17 14.68 -0.83 12.05
N ARG A 18 14.31 -1.30 13.26
CA ARG A 18 13.59 -0.52 14.24
C ARG A 18 14.41 0.67 14.71
N THR A 19 15.68 0.45 15.07
CA THR A 19 16.59 1.52 15.49
C THR A 19 16.73 2.57 14.42
N LEU A 20 16.98 2.19 13.17
CA LEU A 20 17.07 3.12 12.05
C LEU A 20 15.75 3.90 11.83
N ARG A 21 14.59 3.23 11.93
CA ARG A 21 13.30 3.91 11.87
C ARG A 21 13.19 4.96 12.99
N ASP A 22 13.57 4.61 14.22
CA ASP A 22 13.49 5.48 15.39
C ASP A 22 14.44 6.69 15.27
N GLU A 23 15.64 6.49 14.74
CA GLU A 23 16.58 7.58 14.42
C GLU A 23 16.03 8.55 13.36
N VAL A 24 15.45 8.01 12.30
CA VAL A 24 14.97 8.82 11.16
C VAL A 24 13.64 9.53 11.46
N PHE A 25 12.72 8.88 12.19
CA PHE A 25 11.34 9.35 12.39
C PHE A 25 11.01 9.67 13.85
N GLY A 26 11.93 9.51 14.79
CA GLY A 26 11.71 9.79 16.20
C GLY A 26 10.60 8.94 16.83
N ARG A 27 10.52 7.65 16.49
CA ARG A 27 9.48 6.70 16.93
C ARG A 27 8.06 7.14 16.52
N ARG A 28 7.93 7.89 15.43
CA ARG A 28 6.65 8.42 14.97
C ARG A 28 6.12 7.62 13.78
N VAL A 29 4.79 7.42 13.79
CA VAL A 29 4.03 6.71 12.77
C VAL A 29 3.09 7.70 12.09
N PHE A 30 3.12 7.75 10.77
CA PHE A 30 2.15 8.47 9.96
C PHE A 30 0.81 7.72 9.99
N VAL A 31 -0.29 8.46 9.98
CA VAL A 31 -1.63 7.87 9.89
C VAL A 31 -2.37 8.48 8.72
N ARG A 32 -2.81 7.61 7.81
CA ARG A 32 -3.69 8.00 6.71
C ARG A 32 -5.05 7.32 6.82
N GLY A 33 -6.06 7.95 6.25
CA GLY A 33 -7.36 7.34 6.05
C GLY A 33 -7.41 6.66 4.69
N VAL A 34 -8.00 5.46 4.57
CA VAL A 34 -8.31 4.85 3.28
C VAL A 34 -9.81 4.89 3.02
N VAL A 35 -10.17 5.24 1.79
CA VAL A 35 -11.53 5.08 1.28
C VAL A 35 -11.48 4.24 0.01
N GLU A 36 -12.28 3.16 0.01
CA GLU A 36 -12.38 2.18 -1.07
C GLU A 36 -13.58 2.57 -1.95
N VAL A 37 -13.33 3.34 -3.01
CA VAL A 37 -14.39 4.03 -3.75
C VAL A 37 -15.11 3.15 -4.78
N SER A 38 -14.47 2.08 -5.24
CA SER A 38 -15.04 1.11 -6.16
C SER A 38 -14.37 -0.25 -6.03
N ASN A 39 -15.17 -1.31 -6.07
CA ASN A 39 -14.68 -2.69 -6.15
C ASN A 39 -14.81 -3.31 -7.57
N HIS A 40 -15.22 -2.53 -8.57
CA HIS A 40 -15.10 -2.96 -9.96
C HIS A 40 -13.62 -3.07 -10.34
N CYS A 41 -13.27 -4.13 -11.08
CA CYS A 41 -11.91 -4.34 -11.57
C CYS A 41 -11.96 -5.04 -12.92
N ARG A 42 -11.25 -4.52 -13.92
CA ARG A 42 -11.10 -5.15 -15.24
C ARG A 42 -10.09 -6.29 -15.24
N GLN A 43 -9.26 -6.39 -14.20
CA GLN A 43 -8.19 -7.38 -14.08
C GLN A 43 -8.70 -8.71 -13.50
N ASN A 44 -7.90 -9.76 -13.70
CA ASN A 44 -8.30 -11.10 -13.29
C ASN A 44 -7.21 -11.80 -12.45
N CYS A 45 -6.54 -11.06 -11.58
CA CYS A 45 -5.47 -11.55 -10.71
C CYS A 45 -5.92 -12.77 -9.91
N ARG A 46 -5.07 -13.80 -9.87
CA ARG A 46 -5.42 -15.10 -9.24
C ARG A 46 -5.47 -15.04 -7.71
N TYR A 47 -4.91 -13.99 -7.12
CA TYR A 47 -4.82 -13.77 -5.66
C TYR A 47 -5.86 -12.78 -5.12
N CYS A 48 -6.57 -12.04 -5.97
CA CYS A 48 -7.43 -10.94 -5.56
C CYS A 48 -8.92 -11.29 -5.71
N ALA A 49 -9.68 -11.20 -4.62
CA ALA A 49 -11.10 -11.49 -4.63
C ALA A 49 -11.96 -10.43 -5.37
N MET A 50 -11.40 -9.24 -5.68
CA MET A 50 -12.06 -8.26 -6.55
C MET A 50 -11.90 -8.55 -8.04
N ARG A 51 -11.23 -9.66 -8.40
CA ARG A 51 -11.03 -10.05 -9.80
C ARG A 51 -12.32 -9.99 -10.62
N ARG A 52 -12.16 -9.68 -11.92
CA ARG A 52 -13.28 -9.55 -12.87
C ARG A 52 -14.24 -10.74 -12.85
N ASP A 53 -13.68 -11.97 -12.82
CA ASP A 53 -14.46 -13.21 -12.91
C ASP A 53 -15.11 -13.63 -11.58
N ASN A 54 -14.94 -12.88 -10.49
CA ASN A 54 -15.72 -13.08 -9.27
C ASN A 54 -17.13 -12.50 -9.44
N ARG A 55 -18.04 -13.29 -10.00
CA ARG A 55 -19.44 -12.91 -10.25
C ARG A 55 -20.31 -12.92 -9.00
N ALA A 56 -19.84 -13.53 -7.91
CA ALA A 56 -20.57 -13.55 -6.63
C ALA A 56 -20.37 -12.24 -5.82
N LEU A 57 -19.47 -11.37 -6.25
CA LEU A 57 -19.20 -10.11 -5.57
C LEU A 57 -20.24 -9.05 -5.95
N ARG A 58 -20.93 -8.49 -4.96
CA ARG A 58 -21.75 -7.30 -5.13
C ARG A 58 -20.84 -6.12 -5.48
N ARG A 59 -20.97 -5.58 -6.68
CA ARG A 59 -20.17 -4.46 -7.18
C ARG A 59 -20.80 -3.14 -6.78
N TYR A 60 -19.92 -2.17 -6.46
CA TYR A 60 -20.34 -0.80 -6.13
C TYR A 60 -19.36 0.24 -6.66
N ARG A 61 -19.82 1.45 -6.84
CA ARG A 61 -19.08 2.72 -6.93
C ARG A 61 -19.76 3.71 -5.99
N LEU A 62 -18.98 4.41 -5.19
CA LEU A 62 -19.48 5.46 -4.29
C LEU A 62 -19.57 6.79 -5.05
N ALA A 63 -20.49 7.66 -4.64
CA ALA A 63 -20.60 9.00 -5.21
C ALA A 63 -19.48 9.92 -4.72
N ALA A 64 -18.94 10.75 -5.60
CA ALA A 64 -17.85 11.66 -5.27
C ALA A 64 -18.27 12.70 -4.20
N GLU A 65 -19.50 13.19 -4.26
CA GLU A 65 -20.06 14.18 -3.35
C GLU A 65 -20.18 13.63 -1.92
N GLU A 66 -20.70 12.41 -1.76
CA GLU A 66 -20.82 11.75 -0.45
C GLU A 66 -19.45 11.51 0.17
N LEU A 67 -18.47 11.12 -0.65
CA LEU A 67 -17.10 10.92 -0.22
C LEU A 67 -16.43 12.24 0.18
N ALA A 68 -16.66 13.31 -0.55
CA ALA A 68 -16.14 14.62 -0.20
C ALA A 68 -16.66 15.08 1.15
N GLU A 69 -17.97 14.98 1.40
CA GLU A 69 -18.57 15.31 2.70
C GLU A 69 -18.02 14.45 3.85
N LEU A 70 -17.85 13.14 3.63
CA LEU A 70 -17.22 12.24 4.59
C LEU A 70 -15.79 12.67 4.94
N LEU A 71 -14.96 12.88 3.92
CA LEU A 71 -13.53 13.12 4.10
C LEU A 71 -13.21 14.53 4.58
N ILE A 72 -14.04 15.51 4.29
CA ILE A 72 -13.86 16.89 4.73
C ILE A 72 -14.36 17.09 6.16
N HIS A 73 -15.54 16.56 6.50
CA HIS A 73 -16.23 16.91 7.74
C HIS A 73 -16.22 15.82 8.81
N ARG A 74 -16.01 14.56 8.45
CA ARG A 74 -16.09 13.42 9.38
C ARG A 74 -14.79 12.64 9.53
N ARG A 75 -13.72 13.13 8.97
CA ARG A 75 -12.40 12.51 9.09
C ARG A 75 -11.88 12.65 10.53
N PRO A 76 -11.38 11.56 11.17
CA PRO A 76 -10.67 11.65 12.43
C PRO A 76 -9.49 12.64 12.38
N ALA A 77 -9.28 13.40 13.48
CA ALA A 77 -8.23 14.42 13.54
C ALA A 77 -6.80 13.86 13.38
N ALA A 78 -6.59 12.60 13.73
CA ALA A 78 -5.32 11.91 13.57
C ALA A 78 -4.92 11.70 12.10
N ILE A 79 -5.86 11.83 11.15
CA ILE A 79 -5.65 11.58 9.73
C ILE A 79 -5.25 12.87 9.02
N THR A 80 -4.03 12.92 8.53
CA THR A 80 -3.46 14.05 7.78
C THR A 80 -3.46 13.84 6.27
N ASP A 81 -3.65 12.59 5.82
CA ASP A 81 -3.57 12.18 4.43
C ASP A 81 -4.65 11.13 4.12
N ILE A 82 -5.17 11.15 2.90
CA ILE A 82 -6.19 10.20 2.43
C ILE A 82 -5.60 9.32 1.33
N ASP A 83 -5.94 8.04 1.36
CA ASP A 83 -5.64 7.05 0.33
C ASP A 83 -6.95 6.64 -0.36
N ILE A 84 -7.11 7.04 -1.62
CA ILE A 84 -8.27 6.71 -2.43
C ILE A 84 -7.94 5.43 -3.20
N GLN A 85 -8.65 4.35 -2.90
CA GLN A 85 -8.43 3.04 -3.50
C GLN A 85 -9.61 2.58 -4.34
N ALA A 86 -9.30 1.93 -5.46
CA ALA A 86 -10.26 1.21 -6.28
C ALA A 86 -9.61 -0.04 -6.90
N GLY A 87 -10.41 -0.96 -7.42
CA GLY A 87 -9.94 -1.86 -8.46
C GLY A 87 -9.53 -1.08 -9.71
N GLU A 88 -8.93 -1.74 -10.71
CA GLU A 88 -8.70 -1.06 -12.00
C GLU A 88 -10.03 -0.82 -12.71
N ASP A 89 -10.65 0.30 -12.40
CA ASP A 89 -11.97 0.72 -12.83
C ASP A 89 -11.90 2.10 -13.52
N PRO A 90 -11.78 2.15 -14.86
CA PRO A 90 -11.71 3.42 -15.60
C PRO A 90 -12.93 4.33 -15.42
N VAL A 91 -14.11 3.75 -15.12
CA VAL A 91 -15.32 4.54 -14.85
C VAL A 91 -15.18 5.27 -13.51
N ALA A 92 -14.77 4.55 -12.45
CA ALA A 92 -14.54 5.18 -11.16
C ALA A 92 -13.44 6.27 -11.22
N VAL A 93 -12.39 6.08 -12.03
CA VAL A 93 -11.35 7.11 -12.21
C VAL A 93 -11.95 8.41 -12.72
N ARG A 94 -12.79 8.35 -13.77
CA ARG A 94 -13.38 9.56 -14.40
C ARG A 94 -14.50 10.17 -13.59
N GLU A 95 -15.41 9.35 -13.07
CA GLU A 95 -16.69 9.80 -12.52
C GLU A 95 -16.66 9.99 -11.01
N VAL A 96 -15.69 9.36 -10.31
CA VAL A 96 -15.60 9.44 -8.85
C VAL A 96 -14.27 10.05 -8.41
N VAL A 97 -13.13 9.44 -8.80
CA VAL A 97 -11.83 9.82 -8.24
C VAL A 97 -11.40 11.22 -8.67
N LEU A 98 -11.46 11.51 -9.97
CA LEU A 98 -11.02 12.82 -10.50
C LEU A 98 -11.85 13.99 -9.95
N PRO A 99 -13.20 13.93 -9.90
CA PRO A 99 -14.02 14.94 -9.22
C PRO A 99 -13.71 15.06 -7.73
N LEU A 100 -13.58 13.93 -7.04
CA LEU A 100 -13.28 13.89 -5.60
C LEU A 100 -11.94 14.56 -5.28
N VAL A 101 -10.88 14.23 -6.04
CA VAL A 101 -9.54 14.82 -5.84
C VAL A 101 -9.58 16.34 -6.02
N ARG A 102 -10.26 16.83 -7.06
CA ARG A 102 -10.45 18.28 -7.30
C ARG A 102 -11.17 18.96 -6.13
N GLU A 103 -12.27 18.37 -5.65
CA GLU A 103 -13.05 18.92 -4.56
C GLU A 103 -12.28 18.91 -3.24
N LEU A 104 -11.57 17.82 -2.92
CA LEU A 104 -10.70 17.74 -1.74
C LEU A 104 -9.59 18.79 -1.81
N ARG A 105 -8.93 18.96 -2.96
CA ARG A 105 -7.87 19.95 -3.12
C ARG A 105 -8.40 21.39 -2.98
N ARG A 106 -9.59 21.67 -3.52
CA ARG A 106 -10.24 22.97 -3.42
C ARG A 106 -10.61 23.32 -1.97
N ARG A 107 -11.20 22.38 -1.22
CA ARG A 107 -11.73 22.64 0.15
C ARG A 107 -10.72 22.37 1.26
N THR A 108 -9.75 21.51 1.03
CA THR A 108 -8.75 21.09 2.03
C THR A 108 -7.34 21.05 1.40
N PRO A 109 -6.77 22.20 1.01
CA PRO A 109 -5.52 22.25 0.23
C PRO A 109 -4.32 21.63 0.93
N GLN A 110 -4.34 21.49 2.25
CA GLN A 110 -3.27 20.87 3.04
C GLN A 110 -3.39 19.34 3.17
N LEU A 111 -4.54 18.77 2.81
CA LEU A 111 -4.77 17.33 2.89
C LEU A 111 -3.88 16.61 1.86
N GLY A 112 -3.07 15.65 2.30
CA GLY A 112 -2.32 14.80 1.40
C GLY A 112 -3.23 13.79 0.69
N ILE A 113 -3.04 13.59 -0.62
CA ILE A 113 -3.86 12.71 -1.43
C ILE A 113 -3.00 11.62 -2.06
N THR A 114 -3.20 10.40 -1.57
CA THR A 114 -2.63 9.17 -2.15
C THR A 114 -3.66 8.51 -3.05
N LEU A 115 -3.23 7.93 -4.16
CA LEU A 115 -4.07 7.18 -5.08
C LEU A 115 -3.54 5.76 -5.28
N CYS A 116 -4.44 4.76 -5.22
CA CYS A 116 -4.15 3.35 -5.47
C CYS A 116 -5.21 2.76 -6.41
N LEU A 117 -5.02 2.99 -7.73
CA LEU A 117 -6.03 2.74 -8.78
C LEU A 117 -5.55 1.73 -9.84
N GLY A 118 -4.40 1.08 -9.61
CA GLY A 118 -3.78 0.18 -10.59
C GLY A 118 -3.11 0.91 -11.74
N THR A 119 -3.02 0.25 -12.91
CA THR A 119 -2.40 0.85 -14.11
C THR A 119 -3.42 1.64 -14.89
N LEU A 120 -3.10 2.91 -15.12
CA LEU A 120 -3.88 3.86 -15.89
C LEU A 120 -3.14 4.24 -17.19
N SER A 121 -3.81 4.94 -18.09
CA SER A 121 -3.14 5.61 -19.20
C SER A 121 -2.29 6.78 -18.70
N LEU A 122 -1.25 7.15 -19.44
CA LEU A 122 -0.37 8.27 -19.09
C LEU A 122 -1.19 9.57 -18.91
N ARG A 123 -2.17 9.80 -19.78
CA ARG A 123 -3.09 10.94 -19.69
C ARG A 123 -3.90 10.96 -18.38
N GLU A 124 -4.37 9.80 -17.91
CA GLU A 124 -5.11 9.73 -16.64
C GLU A 124 -4.19 9.99 -15.44
N TYR A 125 -2.94 9.53 -15.48
CA TYR A 125 -1.95 9.89 -14.45
C TYR A 125 -1.71 11.39 -14.39
N ASP A 126 -1.54 12.05 -15.55
CA ASP A 126 -1.32 13.50 -15.62
C ASP A 126 -2.55 14.27 -15.13
N GLN A 127 -3.75 13.90 -15.58
CA GLN A 127 -5.00 14.52 -15.11
C GLN A 127 -5.20 14.43 -13.59
N LEU A 128 -4.86 13.29 -12.99
CA LEU A 128 -4.97 13.09 -11.54
C LEU A 128 -3.88 13.89 -10.79
N ARG A 129 -2.69 14.03 -11.38
CA ARG A 129 -1.61 14.86 -10.83
C ARG A 129 -2.02 16.33 -10.83
N ASP A 130 -2.50 16.83 -11.96
CA ASP A 130 -2.98 18.20 -12.12
C ASP A 130 -4.18 18.52 -11.21
N ALA A 131 -5.04 17.53 -10.96
CA ALA A 131 -6.15 17.65 -10.03
C ALA A 131 -5.68 17.78 -8.57
N GLY A 132 -4.42 17.41 -8.25
CA GLY A 132 -3.83 17.58 -6.94
C GLY A 132 -3.46 16.29 -6.21
N GLY A 133 -3.33 15.16 -6.91
CA GLY A 133 -2.77 13.94 -6.33
C GLY A 133 -1.30 14.12 -5.95
N ASP A 134 -0.89 13.62 -4.79
CA ASP A 134 0.48 13.78 -4.26
C ASP A 134 1.31 12.49 -4.40
N TYR A 135 0.70 11.35 -4.13
CA TYR A 135 1.37 10.06 -3.95
C TYR A 135 0.61 8.95 -4.66
N TYR A 136 1.32 8.14 -5.42
CA TYR A 136 0.71 7.03 -6.17
C TYR A 136 1.25 5.69 -5.69
N VAL A 137 0.36 4.74 -5.41
CA VAL A 137 0.70 3.37 -5.03
C VAL A 137 0.47 2.45 -6.22
N LEU A 138 1.56 1.90 -6.77
CA LEU A 138 1.54 0.96 -7.88
C LEU A 138 2.43 -0.24 -7.57
N LYS A 139 1.84 -1.30 -7.03
CA LYS A 139 2.59 -2.46 -6.57
C LYS A 139 2.97 -3.39 -7.73
N ILE A 140 4.20 -3.91 -7.70
CA ILE A 140 4.65 -4.94 -8.65
C ILE A 140 4.25 -6.35 -8.21
N GLU A 141 3.91 -6.57 -6.94
CA GLU A 141 3.54 -7.80 -6.25
C GLU A 141 4.63 -8.89 -6.26
N THR A 142 5.32 -9.08 -7.36
CA THR A 142 6.51 -9.94 -7.53
C THR A 142 7.41 -9.35 -8.63
N GLY A 143 8.73 -9.49 -8.49
CA GLY A 143 9.74 -8.92 -9.39
C GLY A 143 10.35 -9.93 -10.37
N GLU A 144 9.76 -11.11 -10.50
CA GLU A 144 10.18 -12.13 -11.46
C GLU A 144 9.10 -12.29 -12.53
N ARG A 145 9.51 -12.24 -13.80
CA ARG A 145 8.59 -12.14 -14.96
C ARG A 145 7.64 -13.32 -15.10
N GLU A 146 8.13 -14.53 -14.96
CA GLU A 146 7.31 -15.72 -15.13
C GLU A 146 6.33 -15.89 -13.99
N HIS A 147 6.76 -15.62 -12.76
CA HIS A 147 5.90 -15.63 -11.60
C HIS A 147 4.85 -14.49 -11.66
N TYR A 148 5.24 -13.29 -12.15
CA TYR A 148 4.30 -12.18 -12.39
C TYR A 148 3.17 -12.59 -13.33
N HIS A 149 3.52 -13.25 -14.43
CA HIS A 149 2.55 -13.77 -15.38
C HIS A 149 1.68 -14.90 -14.76
N SER A 150 2.30 -15.83 -14.05
CA SER A 150 1.61 -17.01 -13.46
C SER A 150 0.56 -16.63 -12.41
N ILE A 151 0.76 -15.54 -11.66
CA ILE A 151 -0.23 -15.03 -10.70
C ILE A 151 -1.34 -14.19 -11.37
N GLY A 152 -1.28 -13.99 -12.67
CA GLY A 152 -2.24 -13.18 -13.43
C GLY A 152 -2.21 -11.70 -13.03
N ALA A 153 -1.04 -11.18 -12.68
CA ALA A 153 -0.87 -9.75 -12.38
C ALA A 153 -1.14 -8.90 -13.64
N PRO A 154 -1.56 -7.62 -13.48
CA PRO A 154 -2.02 -6.79 -14.60
C PRO A 154 -0.92 -6.47 -15.61
N GLY A 155 -1.15 -6.72 -16.89
CA GLY A 155 -0.18 -6.48 -17.96
C GLY A 155 1.09 -7.31 -17.82
N THR A 156 2.24 -6.70 -18.10
CA THR A 156 3.57 -7.29 -17.89
C THR A 156 4.31 -6.57 -16.76
N LEU A 157 5.31 -7.25 -16.17
CA LEU A 157 6.19 -6.63 -15.18
C LEU A 157 6.93 -5.41 -15.76
N ALA A 158 7.34 -5.49 -17.03
CA ALA A 158 8.04 -4.39 -17.70
C ALA A 158 7.14 -3.14 -17.84
N GLU A 159 5.89 -3.31 -18.25
CA GLU A 159 4.91 -2.22 -18.32
C GLU A 159 4.63 -1.62 -16.94
N ARG A 160 4.54 -2.45 -15.89
CA ARG A 160 4.34 -1.99 -14.52
C ARG A 160 5.53 -1.16 -14.01
N VAL A 161 6.76 -1.61 -14.29
CA VAL A 161 7.98 -0.87 -13.97
C VAL A 161 8.06 0.44 -14.76
N ALA A 162 7.75 0.42 -16.05
CA ALA A 162 7.70 1.62 -16.89
C ALA A 162 6.70 2.66 -16.35
N ALA A 163 5.52 2.22 -15.91
CA ALA A 163 4.52 3.10 -15.31
C ALA A 163 5.01 3.73 -13.99
N ILE A 164 5.73 2.97 -13.13
CA ILE A 164 6.36 3.49 -11.91
C ILE A 164 7.38 4.58 -12.26
N CYS A 165 8.25 4.32 -13.25
CA CYS A 165 9.24 5.29 -13.69
C CYS A 165 8.61 6.54 -14.31
N TYR A 166 7.55 6.37 -15.11
CA TYR A 166 6.79 7.49 -15.67
C TYR A 166 6.20 8.37 -14.57
N LEU A 167 5.50 7.78 -13.61
CA LEU A 167 4.91 8.49 -12.48
C LEU A 167 5.96 9.32 -11.73
N ALA A 168 7.10 8.69 -11.37
CA ALA A 168 8.16 9.38 -10.66
C ALA A 168 8.79 10.52 -11.48
N GLY A 169 9.00 10.30 -12.78
CA GLY A 169 9.53 11.32 -13.72
C GLY A 169 8.56 12.49 -13.95
N ASN A 170 7.27 12.33 -13.68
CA ASN A 170 6.23 13.34 -13.84
C ASN A 170 5.71 13.89 -12.49
N GLY A 171 6.57 13.96 -11.49
CA GLY A 171 6.34 14.67 -10.24
C GLY A 171 5.50 13.94 -9.20
N TRP A 172 5.10 12.68 -9.44
CA TRP A 172 4.49 11.87 -8.41
C TRP A 172 5.53 11.35 -7.41
N LYS A 173 5.21 11.33 -6.15
CA LYS A 173 5.88 10.45 -5.21
C LYS A 173 5.26 9.05 -5.34
N VAL A 174 6.09 8.01 -5.47
CA VAL A 174 5.61 6.67 -5.83
C VAL A 174 5.92 5.67 -4.72
N SER A 175 4.95 4.81 -4.42
CA SER A 175 5.14 3.59 -3.65
C SER A 175 4.90 2.37 -4.51
N SER A 176 5.68 1.33 -4.25
CA SER A 176 5.40 0.01 -4.79
C SER A 176 5.28 -1.01 -3.65
N GLY A 177 5.38 -2.30 -3.97
CA GLY A 177 5.31 -3.33 -2.96
C GLY A 177 5.25 -4.72 -3.52
N LEU A 178 5.31 -5.68 -2.60
CA LEU A 178 5.27 -7.10 -2.92
C LEU A 178 4.29 -7.85 -2.02
N ILE A 179 3.86 -9.01 -2.51
CA ILE A 179 3.19 -10.03 -1.70
C ILE A 179 4.19 -11.16 -1.45
N VAL A 180 4.29 -11.60 -0.20
CA VAL A 180 5.20 -12.66 0.25
C VAL A 180 4.40 -13.92 0.57
N GLY A 181 4.84 -15.06 0.03
CA GLY A 181 4.18 -16.35 0.20
C GLY A 181 3.05 -16.61 -0.79
N LEU A 182 3.09 -15.98 -1.97
CA LEU A 182 2.22 -16.33 -3.08
C LEU A 182 2.45 -17.79 -3.51
N PRO A 183 1.41 -18.51 -3.94
CA PRO A 183 1.57 -19.86 -4.46
C PRO A 183 2.65 -19.96 -5.55
N GLY A 184 3.57 -20.89 -5.38
CA GLY A 184 4.71 -21.09 -6.28
C GLY A 184 5.88 -20.11 -6.10
N GLN A 185 5.77 -19.12 -5.20
CA GLN A 185 6.84 -18.15 -4.96
C GLN A 185 8.00 -18.79 -4.20
N THR A 186 9.18 -18.71 -4.79
CA THR A 186 10.43 -19.16 -4.16
C THR A 186 11.10 -18.04 -3.36
N ARG A 187 12.01 -18.41 -2.45
CA ARG A 187 12.84 -17.44 -1.72
C ARG A 187 13.67 -16.56 -2.68
N ALA A 188 14.25 -17.15 -3.71
CA ALA A 188 15.04 -16.41 -4.72
C ALA A 188 14.20 -15.35 -5.43
N GLN A 189 12.92 -15.64 -5.74
CA GLN A 189 12.01 -14.68 -6.35
C GLN A 189 11.65 -13.52 -5.40
N VAL A 190 11.52 -13.79 -4.10
CA VAL A 190 11.34 -12.73 -3.10
C VAL A 190 12.57 -11.83 -3.05
N GLU A 191 13.78 -12.40 -2.99
CA GLU A 191 15.04 -11.65 -2.98
C GLU A 191 15.23 -10.82 -4.27
N GLN A 192 14.92 -11.39 -5.43
CA GLN A 192 14.91 -10.68 -6.71
C GLN A 192 13.93 -9.50 -6.70
N THR A 193 12.72 -9.72 -6.13
CA THR A 193 11.70 -8.67 -5.99
C THR A 193 12.20 -7.53 -5.10
N LEU A 194 12.77 -7.85 -3.95
CA LEU A 194 13.33 -6.87 -3.02
C LEU A 194 14.45 -6.05 -3.69
N ASN A 195 15.36 -6.71 -4.41
CA ASN A 195 16.42 -6.04 -5.15
C ASN A 195 15.84 -5.10 -6.22
N LEU A 196 14.89 -5.56 -7.04
CA LEU A 196 14.23 -4.72 -8.04
C LEU A 196 13.60 -3.47 -7.39
N LEU A 197 12.87 -3.62 -6.28
CA LEU A 197 12.24 -2.49 -5.59
C LEU A 197 13.25 -1.43 -5.15
N THR A 198 14.48 -1.81 -4.80
CA THR A 198 15.53 -0.83 -4.42
C THR A 198 16.10 -0.05 -5.60
N LEU A 199 15.94 -0.54 -6.81
CA LEU A 199 16.39 0.13 -8.04
C LEU A 199 15.34 1.11 -8.58
N LEU A 200 14.09 1.01 -8.14
CA LEU A 200 13.01 1.87 -8.60
C LEU A 200 13.00 3.22 -7.84
N PRO A 201 12.52 4.30 -8.47
CA PRO A 201 12.45 5.64 -7.88
C PRO A 201 11.30 5.76 -6.86
N LEU A 202 11.40 5.02 -5.75
CA LEU A 202 10.35 4.91 -4.77
C LEU A 202 10.55 5.85 -3.57
N ALA A 203 9.44 6.37 -3.07
CA ALA A 203 9.32 7.08 -1.80
C ALA A 203 8.74 6.19 -0.68
N GLY A 204 8.30 5.00 -1.02
CA GLY A 204 7.80 4.03 -0.06
C GLY A 204 7.65 2.64 -0.66
N CYS A 205 7.49 1.65 0.21
CA CYS A 205 7.31 0.27 -0.22
C CYS A 205 6.47 -0.51 0.79
N SER A 206 5.50 -1.29 0.32
CA SER A 206 4.67 -2.13 1.15
C SER A 206 5.03 -3.61 1.02
N VAL A 207 4.95 -4.34 2.14
CA VAL A 207 5.05 -5.80 2.16
C VAL A 207 3.75 -6.36 2.71
N SER A 208 3.13 -7.26 1.96
CA SER A 208 1.94 -7.96 2.41
C SER A 208 2.20 -9.46 2.45
N PRO A 209 1.98 -10.15 3.57
CA PRO A 209 1.88 -11.59 3.51
C PRO A 209 0.69 -11.96 2.62
N PHE A 210 0.82 -13.02 1.83
CA PHE A 210 -0.29 -13.55 1.06
C PHE A 210 -1.41 -14.00 2.01
N VAL A 211 -2.63 -13.61 1.73
CA VAL A 211 -3.84 -14.09 2.41
C VAL A 211 -4.77 -14.67 1.36
N ALA A 212 -5.11 -15.93 1.50
CA ALA A 212 -5.98 -16.62 0.56
C ALA A 212 -7.36 -15.93 0.50
N GLY A 213 -7.69 -15.38 -0.65
CA GLY A 213 -8.98 -14.73 -0.90
C GLY A 213 -10.06 -15.75 -1.29
N GLY A 214 -11.25 -15.65 -0.73
CA GLY A 214 -12.39 -16.43 -1.19
C GLY A 214 -12.72 -16.14 -2.67
N GLN A 215 -13.23 -17.14 -3.39
CA GLN A 215 -13.60 -17.01 -4.82
C GLN A 215 -12.43 -16.61 -5.73
N THR A 216 -11.20 -17.02 -5.37
CA THR A 216 -10.02 -16.86 -6.22
C THR A 216 -9.38 -18.22 -6.57
N PRO A 217 -8.63 -18.32 -7.66
CA PRO A 217 -7.86 -19.54 -7.97
C PRO A 217 -6.89 -19.97 -6.87
N PHE A 218 -6.44 -19.02 -6.04
CA PHE A 218 -5.54 -19.28 -4.90
C PHE A 218 -6.27 -19.37 -3.56
N GLY A 219 -7.61 -19.44 -3.56
CA GLY A 219 -8.43 -19.42 -2.35
C GLY A 219 -8.21 -20.58 -1.38
N ALA A 220 -7.70 -21.73 -1.87
CA ALA A 220 -7.36 -22.90 -1.06
C ALA A 220 -5.87 -22.95 -0.64
N ALA A 221 -5.05 -22.00 -1.10
CA ALA A 221 -3.63 -21.98 -0.76
C ALA A 221 -3.41 -21.54 0.69
N PRO A 222 -2.34 -21.99 1.36
CA PRO A 222 -1.99 -21.53 2.70
C PRO A 222 -1.64 -20.03 2.68
N ASN A 223 -1.89 -19.34 3.80
CA ASN A 223 -1.44 -17.97 3.97
C ASN A 223 0.09 -17.87 3.98
N GLY A 224 0.61 -16.74 3.56
CA GLY A 224 2.04 -16.42 3.62
C GLY A 224 2.55 -16.32 5.06
N ASN A 225 3.85 -16.56 5.22
CA ASN A 225 4.50 -16.56 6.52
C ASN A 225 4.74 -15.12 7.01
N ILE A 226 4.24 -14.79 8.21
CA ILE A 226 4.40 -13.48 8.84
C ILE A 226 5.87 -13.13 9.10
N GLU A 227 6.69 -14.11 9.52
CA GLU A 227 8.11 -13.89 9.83
C GLU A 227 8.87 -13.44 8.59
N GLN A 228 8.60 -14.10 7.45
CA GLN A 228 9.18 -13.71 6.17
C GLN A 228 8.75 -12.31 5.74
N ALA A 229 7.47 -11.96 5.91
CA ALA A 229 6.97 -10.63 5.60
C ALA A 229 7.63 -9.55 6.48
N LEU A 230 7.75 -9.78 7.78
CA LEU A 230 8.41 -8.87 8.71
C LEU A 230 9.92 -8.70 8.40
N ASN A 231 10.60 -9.76 7.97
CA ASN A 231 11.98 -9.67 7.53
C ASN A 231 12.13 -8.83 6.26
N CYS A 232 11.19 -8.95 5.31
CA CYS A 232 11.14 -8.08 4.14
C CYS A 232 10.91 -6.61 4.52
N VAL A 233 10.04 -6.33 5.49
CA VAL A 233 9.85 -4.97 6.05
C VAL A 233 11.17 -4.42 6.60
N ALA A 234 11.85 -5.21 7.43
CA ALA A 234 13.13 -4.81 8.03
C ALA A 234 14.20 -4.58 6.97
N TRP A 235 14.33 -5.49 6.01
CA TRP A 235 15.27 -5.36 4.91
C TRP A 235 15.04 -4.08 4.08
N LEU A 236 13.77 -3.79 3.74
CA LEU A 236 13.40 -2.58 3.01
C LEU A 236 13.68 -1.31 3.82
N ARG A 237 13.45 -1.33 5.14
CA ARG A 237 13.80 -0.19 6.00
C ARG A 237 15.30 0.12 5.94
N LEU A 238 16.14 -0.88 6.01
CA LEU A 238 17.59 -0.70 5.95
C LEU A 238 18.07 -0.19 4.58
N ARG A 239 17.34 -0.47 3.49
CA ARG A 239 17.64 0.00 2.12
C ARG A 239 17.00 1.32 1.78
N GLY A 240 15.84 1.61 2.37
CA GLY A 240 15.10 2.86 2.22
C GLY A 240 14.89 3.56 3.56
N PRO A 241 15.92 4.17 4.17
CA PRO A 241 15.82 4.76 5.52
C PRO A 241 14.69 5.77 5.67
N ARG A 242 14.34 6.49 4.60
CA ARG A 242 13.29 7.51 4.58
C ARG A 242 11.98 7.06 3.93
N TRP A 243 11.88 5.80 3.52
CA TRP A 243 10.69 5.29 2.86
C TRP A 243 9.48 5.22 3.81
N LEU A 244 8.31 5.45 3.25
CA LEU A 244 7.04 5.12 3.90
C LEU A 244 6.78 3.62 3.75
N ILE A 245 6.79 2.91 4.87
CA ILE A 245 6.55 1.46 4.92
C ILE A 245 5.34 1.22 5.81
N PRO A 246 4.19 0.80 5.23
CA PRO A 246 2.99 0.60 6.02
C PRO A 246 3.00 -0.72 6.78
N ALA A 247 2.46 -0.70 8.00
CA ALA A 247 1.86 -1.88 8.60
C ALA A 247 0.53 -2.14 7.84
N VAL A 248 0.44 -3.29 7.16
CA VAL A 248 -0.73 -3.62 6.32
C VAL A 248 -1.71 -4.53 7.05
N SER A 249 -3.01 -4.40 6.74
CA SER A 249 -4.07 -5.19 7.38
C SER A 249 -3.90 -6.72 7.21
N ALA A 250 -3.24 -7.16 6.13
CA ALA A 250 -2.90 -8.57 5.92
C ALA A 250 -2.06 -9.15 7.05
N MET A 251 -1.19 -8.37 7.67
CA MET A 251 -0.38 -8.84 8.81
C MET A 251 -1.25 -9.19 10.02
N ARG A 252 -2.30 -8.40 10.27
CA ARG A 252 -3.27 -8.68 11.34
C ARG A 252 -4.13 -9.92 11.06
N LEU A 253 -4.35 -10.25 9.79
CA LEU A 253 -5.08 -11.45 9.38
C LEU A 253 -4.27 -12.72 9.55
N VAL A 254 -2.94 -12.61 9.47
CA VAL A 254 -2.02 -13.77 9.59
C VAL A 254 -1.53 -13.95 11.02
N SER A 255 -1.41 -12.87 11.80
CA SER A 255 -0.98 -12.88 13.21
C SER A 255 -1.72 -11.80 13.99
N GLU A 256 -2.24 -12.15 15.16
CA GLU A 256 -3.03 -11.22 15.97
C GLU A 256 -2.27 -9.95 16.36
N ASP A 257 -0.99 -10.05 16.62
CA ASP A 257 -0.06 -8.98 16.93
C ASP A 257 0.69 -8.42 15.69
N GLY A 258 0.32 -8.91 14.48
CA GLY A 258 1.05 -8.64 13.24
C GLY A 258 1.24 -7.16 12.92
N TYR A 259 0.28 -6.31 13.32
CA TYR A 259 0.37 -4.87 13.12
C TYR A 259 1.43 -4.22 14.03
N VAL A 260 1.46 -4.58 15.30
CA VAL A 260 2.48 -4.15 16.28
C VAL A 260 3.87 -4.64 15.86
N ARG A 261 3.96 -5.91 15.47
CA ARG A 261 5.21 -6.52 14.99
C ARG A 261 5.75 -5.83 13.72
N ALA A 262 4.86 -5.35 12.83
CA ALA A 262 5.30 -4.60 11.66
C ALA A 262 5.99 -3.28 12.06
N PHE A 263 5.45 -2.53 13.02
CA PHE A 263 6.13 -1.36 13.55
C PHE A 263 7.48 -1.71 14.18
N ASN A 264 7.54 -2.79 14.94
CA ASN A 264 8.78 -3.29 15.53
C ASN A 264 9.78 -3.85 14.51
N ALA A 265 9.35 -4.11 13.28
CA ALA A 265 10.21 -4.46 12.16
C ALA A 265 10.60 -3.26 11.27
N GLY A 266 10.24 -2.04 11.65
CA GLY A 266 10.64 -0.83 10.94
C GLY A 266 9.54 -0.15 10.09
N ALA A 267 8.29 -0.61 10.12
CA ALA A 267 7.17 0.12 9.53
C ALA A 267 6.95 1.48 10.25
N ASN A 268 6.43 2.47 9.52
CA ASN A 268 6.21 3.83 10.01
C ASN A 268 4.92 4.48 9.48
N LEU A 269 4.03 3.69 8.89
CA LEU A 269 2.76 4.18 8.34
C LEU A 269 1.62 3.24 8.77
N ALA A 270 0.53 3.80 9.23
CA ALA A 270 -0.71 3.10 9.54
C ALA A 270 -1.86 3.61 8.67
N THR A 271 -2.89 2.77 8.50
CA THR A 271 -4.06 3.13 7.69
C THR A 271 -5.35 2.84 8.45
N ILE A 272 -6.19 3.85 8.63
CA ILE A 272 -7.54 3.76 9.20
C ILE A 272 -8.53 3.63 8.05
N ASN A 273 -9.43 2.63 8.11
CA ASN A 273 -10.43 2.44 7.07
C ASN A 273 -11.65 3.33 7.29
N LEU A 274 -11.87 4.28 6.38
CA LEU A 274 -12.98 5.23 6.37
C LEU A 274 -14.11 4.84 5.41
N THR A 275 -13.95 3.74 4.67
CA THR A 275 -14.98 3.26 3.73
C THR A 275 -16.32 3.12 4.45
N PRO A 276 -17.45 3.60 3.88
CA PRO A 276 -18.76 3.48 4.50
C PRO A 276 -19.11 2.02 4.87
N ARG A 277 -19.68 1.82 6.06
CA ARG A 277 -19.97 0.48 6.60
C ARG A 277 -20.83 -0.37 5.66
N ALA A 278 -21.76 0.27 4.93
CA ALA A 278 -22.68 -0.40 4.02
C ALA A 278 -22.02 -1.17 2.85
N VAL A 279 -20.80 -0.77 2.47
CA VAL A 279 -20.07 -1.37 1.33
C VAL A 279 -18.72 -1.95 1.72
N ARG A 280 -18.28 -1.73 2.94
CA ARG A 280 -16.93 -2.10 3.41
C ARG A 280 -16.64 -3.60 3.28
N ALA A 281 -17.63 -4.45 3.52
CA ALA A 281 -17.52 -5.91 3.36
C ALA A 281 -17.45 -6.34 1.88
N ASP A 282 -17.90 -5.50 0.96
CA ASP A 282 -17.87 -5.77 -0.47
C ASP A 282 -16.58 -5.32 -1.16
N TYR A 283 -15.55 -4.93 -0.39
CA TYR A 283 -14.19 -4.69 -0.89
C TYR A 283 -13.23 -5.80 -0.40
N PRO A 284 -13.37 -7.04 -0.90
CA PRO A 284 -12.64 -8.19 -0.39
C PRO A 284 -11.26 -8.29 -1.06
N ILE A 285 -10.29 -7.47 -0.65
CA ILE A 285 -8.91 -7.66 -1.11
C ILE A 285 -8.45 -9.08 -0.80
N TYR A 286 -8.87 -9.60 0.38
CA TYR A 286 -8.57 -10.96 0.87
C TYR A 286 -9.85 -11.76 1.08
N LYS A 287 -10.47 -11.65 2.26
CA LYS A 287 -11.73 -12.29 2.66
C LYS A 287 -12.80 -11.25 2.96
N ARG A 288 -14.07 -11.65 2.92
CA ARG A 288 -15.20 -10.77 3.32
C ARG A 288 -15.15 -10.37 4.79
N ASP A 289 -14.73 -11.30 5.64
CA ASP A 289 -14.59 -11.16 7.09
C ASP A 289 -13.23 -10.59 7.53
N ARG A 290 -12.61 -9.80 6.67
CA ARG A 290 -11.33 -9.14 6.99
C ARG A 290 -11.44 -8.25 8.21
N VAL A 291 -10.40 -8.24 9.03
CA VAL A 291 -10.30 -7.30 10.14
C VAL A 291 -10.23 -5.87 9.61
N ILE A 292 -11.18 -5.05 10.00
CA ILE A 292 -11.16 -3.63 9.66
C ILE A 292 -10.29 -2.90 10.68
N MET A 293 -9.27 -2.22 10.19
CA MET A 293 -8.42 -1.35 10.99
C MET A 293 -9.12 0.01 11.14
N ASP A 294 -9.95 0.12 12.18
CA ASP A 294 -10.57 1.37 12.63
C ASP A 294 -9.59 2.23 13.43
N GLU A 295 -10.02 3.40 13.87
CA GLU A 295 -9.18 4.35 14.59
C GLU A 295 -8.64 3.75 15.89
N GLU A 296 -9.50 3.14 16.70
CA GLU A 296 -9.15 2.55 17.98
C GLU A 296 -8.07 1.48 17.85
N ARG A 297 -8.25 0.52 16.95
CA ARG A 297 -7.27 -0.55 16.69
C ARG A 297 -5.93 -0.02 16.19
N VAL A 298 -5.96 0.99 15.33
CA VAL A 298 -4.72 1.58 14.79
C VAL A 298 -3.97 2.32 15.89
N LEU A 299 -4.65 3.15 16.68
CA LEU A 299 -4.02 3.91 17.75
C LEU A 299 -3.50 3.01 18.87
N SER A 300 -4.24 1.96 19.26
CA SER A 300 -3.77 0.95 20.22
C SER A 300 -2.49 0.27 19.73
N ALA A 301 -2.47 -0.19 18.48
CA ALA A 301 -1.29 -0.87 17.93
C ALA A 301 -0.06 0.05 17.86
N ILE A 302 -0.24 1.35 17.56
CA ILE A 302 0.85 2.33 17.60
C ILE A 302 1.38 2.50 19.02
N GLN A 303 0.50 2.61 20.01
CA GLN A 303 0.87 2.72 21.42
C GLN A 303 1.57 1.46 21.95
N GLU A 304 1.03 0.28 21.67
CA GLU A 304 1.62 -1.02 22.02
C GLU A 304 3.02 -1.21 21.43
N ALA A 305 3.26 -0.70 20.22
CA ALA A 305 4.59 -0.69 19.62
C ALA A 305 5.54 0.35 20.25
N GLY A 306 5.11 1.10 21.26
CA GLY A 306 5.87 2.18 21.89
C GLY A 306 6.13 3.36 20.96
N CYS A 307 5.27 3.58 19.98
CA CYS A 307 5.35 4.66 19.00
C CYS A 307 4.33 5.77 19.31
N ALA A 308 4.51 6.93 18.70
CA ALA A 308 3.60 8.05 18.76
C ALA A 308 3.16 8.49 17.35
N LEU A 309 2.08 9.25 17.26
CA LEU A 309 1.61 9.83 16.01
C LEU A 309 2.63 10.83 15.45
N SER A 310 2.82 10.80 14.13
CA SER A 310 3.55 11.86 13.44
C SER A 310 2.81 13.19 13.57
N ARG A 311 3.55 14.28 13.81
CA ARG A 311 3.02 15.64 13.86
C ARG A 311 2.93 16.28 12.46
N VAL A 312 3.53 15.66 11.46
CA VAL A 312 3.51 16.10 10.07
C VAL A 312 2.80 15.05 9.21
N GLY A 313 2.10 15.48 8.17
CA GLY A 313 1.46 14.59 7.21
C GLY A 313 2.46 13.97 6.24
N ILE A 314 2.03 12.91 5.55
CA ILE A 314 2.80 12.18 4.53
C ILE A 314 3.22 13.14 3.41
N ALA A 315 2.29 13.93 2.86
CA ALA A 315 2.58 14.86 1.79
C ALA A 315 3.64 15.90 2.20
N ALA A 316 3.60 16.42 3.44
CA ALA A 316 4.61 17.33 3.96
C ALA A 316 5.98 16.65 4.13
N HIS A 317 5.99 15.42 4.65
CA HIS A 317 7.22 14.62 4.76
C HIS A 317 7.86 14.38 3.39
N LEU A 318 7.07 13.99 2.39
CA LEU A 318 7.56 13.67 1.06
C LEU A 318 8.09 14.89 0.30
N ARG A 319 7.50 16.09 0.49
CA ARG A 319 8.04 17.34 -0.08
C ARG A 319 9.43 17.67 0.48
N ASN A 320 9.67 17.37 1.74
CA ASN A 320 10.93 17.66 2.43
C ASN A 320 11.97 16.53 2.32
N THR A 321 11.64 15.43 1.66
CA THR A 321 12.57 14.31 1.45
C THR A 321 13.28 14.50 0.10
N PRO A 322 14.63 14.57 0.07
CA PRO A 322 15.37 14.68 -1.18
C PRO A 322 15.05 13.51 -2.11
N GLU A 323 14.94 13.80 -3.39
CA GLU A 323 14.76 12.76 -4.41
C GLU A 323 15.96 11.83 -4.44
N ARG A 324 15.72 10.53 -4.50
CA ARG A 324 16.78 9.58 -4.79
C ARG A 324 17.23 9.81 -6.24
N VAL A 325 18.46 10.26 -6.41
CA VAL A 325 19.10 10.18 -7.73
C VAL A 325 19.29 8.68 -8.00
N PRO A 326 18.79 8.15 -9.12
CA PRO A 326 19.08 6.77 -9.51
C PRO A 326 20.58 6.59 -9.54
N LEU A 327 21.09 5.52 -8.93
CA LEU A 327 22.47 5.12 -9.14
C LEU A 327 22.65 4.89 -10.64
N LYS A 328 23.55 5.70 -11.26
CA LYS A 328 23.91 5.58 -12.66
C LYS A 328 24.52 4.21 -12.96
#